data_5824113b9066833947b13c4cb64b249e
#
_entry.id   5824113b9066833947b13c4cb64b249e
#
_cell.length_a   1.000
_cell.length_b   1.000
_cell.length_c   1.000
_cell.angle_alpha   90.00
_cell.angle_beta   90.00
_cell.angle_gamma   90.00
#
_symmetry.space_group_name_H-M   'P 1'
#
loop_
_entity.id
_entity.type
_entity.pdbx_description
1 polymer ?
#
loop_
_entity_poly.entity_id
_entity_poly.type
_entity_poly.pdbx_seq_one_letter_code
_entity_poly.pdbx_strand_id
1 'polypeptide(L)'
;ELIRITVNNEDSAKSVIKIKDLLVKSNYNLPLVGDFHYNGHTLLACYPETASILDKYRINPGNVGSSDNKNFTEIVNIAKKYDKAIRIGGNWGSLSRSYLEKTIVDGKKSVMYEEIIKDALIDSVLKSAKLAEKLGLASNKIILSCKVSSVTQLVEVYTKIAKKCRYPLHLGLTEAGMGDEAIVSSVAALSILINQGIGDTIRVSLTPDKMGARTQEVDVCKNILASLGLKQFKPKVVSCPGCGRTSSNYFIELTKDINNHIENNMITWKSKYKNVENINIAVMGCIVNGPGESKHANIGISLPGTNESPSAPVYV
;
A
#
# COMPACT_ATOMS: atom_id res chain seq x y z
N GLU A 1 6.45 7.38 -1.14
CA GLU A 1 6.17 6.62 0.09
C GLU A 1 5.54 7.53 1.15
N LEU A 2 4.79 6.94 2.10
CA LEU A 2 4.14 7.64 3.20
C LEU A 2 4.46 6.90 4.50
N ILE A 3 4.81 7.61 5.55
CA ILE A 3 5.05 7.02 6.87
C ILE A 3 3.81 7.25 7.73
N ARG A 4 3.24 6.16 8.31
CA ARG A 4 2.13 6.24 9.23
C ARG A 4 2.58 5.97 10.66
N ILE A 5 2.25 6.89 11.56
CA ILE A 5 2.58 6.85 12.98
C ILE A 5 1.28 6.78 13.77
N THR A 6 1.15 5.84 14.69
CA THR A 6 0.02 5.80 15.62
C THR A 6 0.20 6.90 16.68
N VAL A 7 -0.82 7.73 16.82
CA VAL A 7 -0.84 8.84 17.81
C VAL A 7 -2.03 8.61 18.74
N ASN A 8 -1.78 7.94 19.86
CA ASN A 8 -2.81 7.45 20.76
C ASN A 8 -2.71 8.02 22.18
N ASN A 9 -1.62 8.72 22.50
CA ASN A 9 -1.38 9.36 23.79
C ASN A 9 -0.46 10.58 23.63
N GLU A 10 -0.23 11.29 24.72
CA GLU A 10 0.61 12.48 24.80
C GLU A 10 2.05 12.22 24.33
N ASP A 11 2.67 11.13 24.78
CA ASP A 11 4.06 10.80 24.44
C ASP A 11 4.23 10.54 22.93
N SER A 12 3.26 9.84 22.33
CA SER A 12 3.25 9.63 20.90
C SER A 12 3.04 10.92 20.11
N ALA A 13 2.19 11.84 20.60
CA ALA A 13 2.02 13.15 20.00
C ALA A 13 3.32 13.97 20.02
N LYS A 14 3.99 14.06 21.17
CA LYS A 14 5.29 14.74 21.31
C LYS A 14 6.39 14.07 20.48
N SER A 15 6.33 12.75 20.30
CA SER A 15 7.32 12.01 19.52
C SER A 15 7.24 12.29 18.01
N VAL A 16 6.08 12.69 17.47
CA VAL A 16 5.92 13.07 16.04
C VAL A 16 6.91 14.17 15.67
N ILE A 17 7.08 15.18 16.52
CA ILE A 17 7.98 16.31 16.31
C ILE A 17 9.41 15.81 16.18
N LYS A 18 9.87 14.98 17.13
CA LYS A 18 11.21 14.40 17.13
C LYS A 18 11.46 13.53 15.89
N ILE A 19 10.45 12.75 15.47
CA ILE A 19 10.53 11.91 14.27
C ILE A 19 10.71 12.78 13.02
N LYS A 20 9.94 13.86 12.91
CA LYS A 20 10.08 14.79 11.76
C LYS A 20 11.45 15.43 11.71
N ASP A 21 11.96 15.87 12.85
CA ASP A 21 13.31 16.47 12.97
C ASP A 21 14.40 15.49 12.56
N LEU A 22 14.30 14.23 13.01
CA LEU A 22 15.26 13.19 12.63
C LEU A 22 15.21 12.89 11.12
N LEU A 23 14.02 12.81 10.52
CA LEU A 23 13.87 12.62 9.09
C LEU A 23 14.52 13.75 8.29
N VAL A 24 14.25 15.01 8.69
CA VAL A 24 14.85 16.19 8.04
C VAL A 24 16.38 16.19 8.19
N LYS A 25 16.90 15.92 9.40
CA LYS A 25 18.35 15.82 9.64
C LYS A 25 19.02 14.70 8.82
N SER A 26 18.28 13.64 8.55
CA SER A 26 18.72 12.51 7.72
C SER A 26 18.45 12.71 6.22
N ASN A 27 18.05 13.91 5.82
CA ASN A 27 17.75 14.27 4.43
C ASN A 27 16.55 13.50 3.81
N TYR A 28 15.62 13.02 4.64
CA TYR A 28 14.38 12.41 4.19
C TYR A 28 13.21 13.37 4.27
N ASN A 29 12.64 13.68 3.10
CA ASN A 29 11.41 14.48 3.03
C ASN A 29 10.19 13.59 2.74
N LEU A 30 9.80 12.78 3.72
CA LEU A 30 8.67 11.88 3.61
C LEU A 30 7.44 12.44 4.34
N PRO A 31 6.24 12.37 3.71
CA PRO A 31 5.01 12.78 4.36
C PRO A 31 4.67 11.86 5.55
N LEU A 32 4.24 12.49 6.65
CA LEU A 32 3.82 11.80 7.87
C LEU A 32 2.30 11.76 7.98
N VAL A 33 1.77 10.58 8.27
CA VAL A 33 0.34 10.34 8.51
C VAL A 33 0.12 10.00 9.98
N GLY A 34 -0.57 10.84 10.72
CA GLY A 34 -1.01 10.53 12.09
C GLY A 34 -2.23 9.61 12.06
N ASP A 35 -2.12 8.47 12.73
CA ASP A 35 -3.21 7.51 12.87
C ASP A 35 -3.89 7.71 14.23
N PHE A 36 -5.07 8.33 14.20
CA PHE A 36 -5.84 8.71 15.37
C PHE A 36 -7.02 7.79 15.61
N HIS A 37 -7.23 7.49 16.88
CA HIS A 37 -8.37 6.71 17.37
C HIS A 37 -9.17 7.55 18.39
N TYR A 38 -9.87 6.97 19.30
CA TYR A 38 -10.83 7.51 20.25
C TYR A 38 -10.63 8.98 20.73
N ASN A 39 -9.41 9.35 21.09
CA ASN A 39 -9.02 10.65 21.63
C ASN A 39 -8.31 11.58 20.63
N GLY A 40 -8.37 11.24 19.33
CA GLY A 40 -7.64 11.98 18.30
C GLY A 40 -7.98 13.47 18.24
N HIS A 41 -9.24 13.83 18.47
CA HIS A 41 -9.68 15.22 18.55
C HIS A 41 -8.96 15.98 19.67
N THR A 42 -8.90 15.40 20.86
CA THR A 42 -8.21 15.98 22.02
C THR A 42 -6.71 16.13 21.78
N LEU A 43 -6.06 15.08 21.25
CA LEU A 43 -4.63 15.11 20.94
C LEU A 43 -4.27 16.18 19.91
N LEU A 44 -5.05 16.31 18.84
CA LEU A 44 -4.82 17.33 17.82
C LEU A 44 -5.06 18.75 18.37
N ALA A 45 -6.03 18.94 19.27
CA ALA A 45 -6.30 20.22 19.89
C ALA A 45 -5.22 20.62 20.92
N CYS A 46 -4.78 19.67 21.75
CA CYS A 46 -3.79 19.92 22.82
C CYS A 46 -2.35 20.03 22.29
N TYR A 47 -2.04 19.42 21.13
CA TYR A 47 -0.72 19.43 20.51
C TYR A 47 -0.73 20.07 19.13
N PRO A 48 -0.90 21.41 19.03
CA PRO A 48 -1.03 22.13 17.77
C PRO A 48 0.22 22.01 16.87
N GLU A 49 1.40 21.86 17.46
CA GLU A 49 2.63 21.65 16.71
C GLU A 49 2.60 20.30 15.98
N THR A 50 2.22 19.23 16.67
CA THR A 50 2.01 17.91 16.04
C THR A 50 0.97 17.96 14.95
N ALA A 51 -0.16 18.65 15.17
CA ALA A 51 -1.18 18.83 14.17
C ALA A 51 -0.65 19.58 12.92
N SER A 52 0.21 20.57 13.09
CA SER A 52 0.81 21.34 11.99
C SER A 52 1.88 20.55 11.22
N ILE A 53 2.64 19.69 11.87
CA ILE A 53 3.74 18.91 11.28
C ILE A 53 3.23 17.73 10.45
N LEU A 54 2.16 17.08 10.89
CA LEU A 54 1.56 15.97 10.14
C LEU A 54 1.01 16.43 8.79
N ASP A 55 1.21 15.66 7.76
CA ASP A 55 0.70 15.93 6.41
C ASP A 55 -0.73 15.43 6.21
N LYS A 56 -1.13 14.43 6.99
CA LYS A 56 -2.44 13.78 6.89
C LYS A 56 -2.89 13.21 8.23
N TYR A 57 -4.19 13.29 8.51
CA TYR A 57 -4.81 12.61 9.65
C TYR A 57 -5.60 11.40 9.16
N ARG A 58 -5.31 10.22 9.70
CA ARG A 58 -6.14 9.03 9.51
C ARG A 58 -7.09 8.91 10.68
N ILE A 59 -8.36 8.82 10.37
CA ILE A 59 -9.43 8.65 11.36
C ILE A 59 -10.38 7.56 10.93
N ASN A 60 -10.95 6.87 11.91
CA ASN A 60 -12.06 5.96 11.71
C ASN A 60 -13.29 6.57 12.41
N PRO A 61 -14.30 7.04 11.66
CA PRO A 61 -15.47 7.67 12.25
C PRO A 61 -16.18 6.79 13.29
N GLY A 62 -16.20 5.47 13.09
CA GLY A 62 -16.76 4.52 14.05
C GLY A 62 -16.02 4.46 15.40
N ASN A 63 -14.76 4.89 15.45
CA ASN A 63 -13.93 4.88 16.66
C ASN A 63 -13.76 6.26 17.29
N VAL A 64 -14.16 7.32 16.63
CA VAL A 64 -14.00 8.70 17.15
C VAL A 64 -15.11 9.08 18.14
N GLY A 65 -16.14 8.27 18.19
CA GLY A 65 -17.13 8.12 19.26
C GLY A 65 -17.80 9.38 19.78
N SER A 66 -18.78 9.90 19.07
CA SER A 66 -19.93 10.55 19.67
C SER A 66 -21.13 10.39 18.70
N SER A 67 -22.32 10.19 19.27
CA SER A 67 -23.56 10.07 18.51
C SER A 67 -23.90 11.32 17.66
N ASP A 68 -23.29 12.45 17.99
CA ASP A 68 -23.51 13.76 17.39
C ASP A 68 -22.35 14.27 16.49
N ASN A 69 -21.37 13.42 16.19
CA ASN A 69 -20.20 13.73 15.35
C ASN A 69 -19.32 14.91 15.83
N LYS A 70 -19.42 15.38 17.09
CA LYS A 70 -18.65 16.50 17.59
C LYS A 70 -17.15 16.29 17.44
N ASN A 71 -16.64 15.14 17.89
CA ASN A 71 -15.22 14.83 17.83
C ASN A 71 -14.69 14.78 16.40
N PHE A 72 -15.48 14.22 15.48
CA PHE A 72 -15.15 14.22 14.05
C PHE A 72 -15.11 15.64 13.47
N THR A 73 -16.10 16.47 13.83
CA THR A 73 -16.15 17.88 13.41
C THR A 73 -14.94 18.67 13.91
N GLU A 74 -14.51 18.44 15.13
CA GLU A 74 -13.31 19.07 15.69
C GLU A 74 -12.05 18.70 14.91
N ILE A 75 -11.85 17.42 14.59
CA ILE A 75 -10.72 16.96 13.76
C ILE A 75 -10.76 17.62 12.38
N VAL A 76 -11.92 17.69 11.74
CA VAL A 76 -12.07 18.35 10.43
C VAL A 76 -11.72 19.84 10.51
N ASN A 77 -12.16 20.54 11.55
CA ASN A 77 -11.83 21.95 11.75
C ASN A 77 -10.33 22.17 11.97
N ILE A 78 -9.67 21.29 12.71
CA ILE A 78 -8.21 21.33 12.89
C ILE A 78 -7.49 21.06 11.55
N ALA A 79 -7.95 20.09 10.77
CA ALA A 79 -7.39 19.80 9.46
C ALA A 79 -7.51 21.00 8.51
N LYS A 80 -8.64 21.68 8.51
CA LYS A 80 -8.82 22.96 7.75
C LYS A 80 -7.87 24.04 8.22
N LYS A 81 -7.77 24.24 9.54
CA LYS A 81 -6.89 25.26 10.14
C LYS A 81 -5.43 25.11 9.68
N TYR A 82 -4.94 23.86 9.58
CA TYR A 82 -3.55 23.56 9.20
C TYR A 82 -3.40 23.09 7.75
N ASP A 83 -4.45 23.18 6.94
CA ASP A 83 -4.48 22.73 5.53
C ASP A 83 -4.06 21.26 5.34
N LYS A 84 -4.52 20.36 6.19
CA LYS A 84 -4.16 18.94 6.17
C LYS A 84 -5.22 18.08 5.48
N ALA A 85 -4.74 17.01 4.83
CA ALA A 85 -5.63 16.00 4.28
C ALA A 85 -6.18 15.07 5.39
N ILE A 86 -7.38 14.53 5.19
CA ILE A 86 -7.97 13.53 6.06
C ILE A 86 -8.17 12.23 5.28
N ARG A 87 -7.74 11.10 5.86
CA ARG A 87 -8.16 9.79 5.39
C ARG A 87 -9.25 9.24 6.31
N ILE A 88 -10.46 9.14 5.78
CA ILE A 88 -11.61 8.55 6.43
C ILE A 88 -11.55 7.04 6.17
N GLY A 89 -11.35 6.24 7.23
CA GLY A 89 -11.17 4.81 7.13
C GLY A 89 -12.27 4.05 7.86
N GLY A 90 -13.11 3.34 7.13
CA GLY A 90 -14.02 2.35 7.69
C GLY A 90 -13.38 0.96 7.72
N ASN A 91 -13.58 0.23 8.81
CA ASN A 91 -13.26 -1.18 8.92
C ASN A 91 -14.56 -1.93 9.26
N TRP A 92 -14.67 -3.12 8.73
CA TRP A 92 -15.80 -4.02 8.97
C TRP A 92 -16.14 -4.17 10.47
N GLY A 93 -15.14 -4.46 11.31
CA GLY A 93 -15.30 -4.65 12.75
C GLY A 93 -15.61 -3.39 13.56
N SER A 94 -15.59 -2.20 12.94
CA SER A 94 -15.85 -0.92 13.60
C SER A 94 -17.17 -0.25 13.16
N LEU A 95 -18.02 -0.97 12.42
CA LEU A 95 -19.39 -0.51 12.15
C LEU A 95 -20.16 -0.38 13.46
N SER A 96 -20.77 0.78 13.71
CA SER A 96 -21.50 1.01 14.95
C SER A 96 -22.64 0.01 15.11
N ARG A 97 -22.86 -0.47 16.35
CA ARG A 97 -23.96 -1.37 16.69
C ARG A 97 -25.31 -0.82 16.20
N SER A 98 -25.52 0.47 16.29
CA SER A 98 -26.74 1.13 15.82
C SER A 98 -27.00 1.00 14.32
N TYR A 99 -25.95 0.80 13.53
CA TYR A 99 -26.06 0.53 12.09
C TYR A 99 -26.41 -0.93 11.83
N LEU A 100 -25.84 -1.84 12.62
CA LEU A 100 -26.10 -3.28 12.54
C LEU A 100 -27.50 -3.63 13.07
N GLU A 101 -27.93 -3.03 14.18
CA GLU A 101 -29.24 -3.28 14.82
C GLU A 101 -30.43 -2.86 13.94
N LYS A 102 -30.29 -1.79 13.16
CA LYS A 102 -31.33 -1.39 12.17
C LYS A 102 -31.42 -2.33 10.98
N THR A 103 -30.49 -3.24 10.82
CA THR A 103 -30.34 -4.09 9.63
C THR A 103 -30.54 -5.58 9.95
N ILE A 104 -30.47 -5.96 11.23
CA ILE A 104 -30.65 -7.34 11.70
C ILE A 104 -32.13 -7.51 12.14
N VAL A 105 -33.00 -7.84 11.19
CA VAL A 105 -34.38 -8.23 11.51
C VAL A 105 -34.50 -9.74 11.71
N ASP A 106 -33.54 -10.54 11.21
CA ASP A 106 -33.54 -12.00 11.39
C ASP A 106 -32.13 -12.57 11.53
N GLY A 107 -31.86 -13.26 12.62
CA GLY A 107 -30.56 -13.79 13.08
C GLY A 107 -29.89 -14.87 12.20
N LYS A 108 -30.02 -14.82 10.88
CA LYS A 108 -29.35 -15.71 9.94
C LYS A 108 -28.25 -14.96 9.18
N LYS A 109 -27.01 -15.43 9.30
CA LYS A 109 -25.89 -15.07 8.40
C LYS A 109 -26.22 -15.60 6.99
N SER A 110 -26.95 -14.82 6.22
CA SER A 110 -27.25 -15.10 4.81
C SER A 110 -26.35 -14.26 3.91
N VAL A 111 -26.24 -14.62 2.65
CA VAL A 111 -25.57 -13.80 1.61
C VAL A 111 -26.09 -12.36 1.62
N MET A 112 -27.37 -12.18 1.93
CA MET A 112 -28.03 -10.89 2.10
C MET A 112 -27.44 -10.08 3.27
N TYR A 113 -27.03 -10.70 4.37
CA TYR A 113 -26.39 -10.03 5.50
C TYR A 113 -25.02 -9.45 5.14
N GLU A 114 -24.19 -10.18 4.39
CA GLU A 114 -22.89 -9.70 3.94
C GLU A 114 -23.01 -8.50 2.98
N GLU A 115 -23.97 -8.52 2.07
CA GLU A 115 -24.25 -7.39 1.18
C GLU A 115 -24.65 -6.13 1.96
N ILE A 116 -25.53 -6.29 2.93
CA ILE A 116 -25.99 -5.20 3.79
C ILE A 116 -24.82 -4.57 4.55
N ILE A 117 -23.90 -5.37 5.09
CA ILE A 117 -22.73 -4.84 5.82
C ILE A 117 -21.76 -4.14 4.87
N LYS A 118 -21.53 -4.67 3.67
CA LYS A 118 -20.70 -4.01 2.65
C LYS A 118 -21.26 -2.62 2.30
N ASP A 119 -22.55 -2.55 2.05
CA ASP A 119 -23.22 -1.28 1.73
C ASP A 119 -23.22 -0.31 2.92
N ALA A 120 -23.44 -0.80 4.14
CA ALA A 120 -23.35 -0.01 5.37
C ALA A 120 -21.94 0.57 5.59
N LEU A 121 -20.88 -0.21 5.30
CA LEU A 121 -19.50 0.25 5.37
C LEU A 121 -19.24 1.39 4.37
N ILE A 122 -19.66 1.22 3.13
CA ILE A 122 -19.52 2.23 2.07
C ILE A 122 -20.29 3.50 2.44
N ASP A 123 -21.54 3.37 2.85
CA ASP A 123 -22.39 4.51 3.21
C ASP A 123 -21.85 5.27 4.42
N SER A 124 -21.28 4.59 5.40
CA SER A 124 -20.66 5.21 6.58
C SER A 124 -19.51 6.14 6.19
N VAL A 125 -18.58 5.67 5.33
CA VAL A 125 -17.45 6.50 4.91
C VAL A 125 -17.88 7.64 3.97
N LEU A 126 -18.85 7.40 3.10
CA LEU A 126 -19.39 8.44 2.20
C LEU A 126 -20.17 9.54 2.97
N LYS A 127 -20.96 9.18 3.98
CA LYS A 127 -21.62 10.15 4.85
C LYS A 127 -20.62 11.00 5.60
N SER A 128 -19.55 10.39 6.12
CA SER A 128 -18.49 11.11 6.82
C SER A 128 -17.71 12.05 5.88
N ALA A 129 -17.46 11.64 4.62
CA ALA A 129 -16.83 12.48 3.62
C ALA A 129 -17.70 13.71 3.29
N LYS A 130 -18.99 13.50 3.04
CA LYS A 130 -19.94 14.58 2.79
C LYS A 130 -20.07 15.55 3.98
N LEU A 131 -19.99 15.02 5.21
CA LEU A 131 -19.96 15.88 6.40
C LEU A 131 -18.69 16.74 6.44
N ALA A 132 -17.51 16.14 6.14
CA ALA A 132 -16.26 16.89 6.08
C ALA A 132 -16.31 18.02 5.03
N GLU A 133 -16.90 17.79 3.85
CA GLU A 133 -17.12 18.82 2.84
C GLU A 133 -18.09 19.91 3.32
N LYS A 134 -19.21 19.54 3.96
CA LYS A 134 -20.14 20.52 4.55
C LYS A 134 -19.48 21.41 5.60
N LEU A 135 -18.50 20.88 6.32
CA LEU A 135 -17.67 21.63 7.27
C LEU A 135 -16.60 22.49 6.57
N GLY A 136 -16.52 22.41 5.23
CA GLY A 136 -15.65 23.23 4.38
C GLY A 136 -14.25 22.66 4.17
N LEU A 137 -14.03 21.34 4.35
CA LEU A 137 -12.79 20.69 3.90
C LEU A 137 -12.89 20.43 2.39
N ALA A 138 -11.88 20.82 1.62
CA ALA A 138 -11.87 20.63 0.18
C ALA A 138 -11.87 19.12 -0.19
N SER A 139 -12.61 18.74 -1.23
CA SER A 139 -12.78 17.34 -1.64
C SER A 139 -11.46 16.63 -1.98
N ASN A 140 -10.47 17.36 -2.52
CA ASN A 140 -9.12 16.86 -2.81
C ASN A 140 -8.27 16.62 -1.55
N LYS A 141 -8.74 17.03 -0.38
CA LYS A 141 -8.13 16.76 0.93
C LYS A 141 -8.79 15.57 1.65
N ILE A 142 -9.76 14.91 1.02
CA ILE A 142 -10.48 13.77 1.60
C ILE A 142 -10.08 12.50 0.86
N ILE A 143 -9.57 11.51 1.58
CA ILE A 143 -9.22 10.19 1.07
C ILE A 143 -10.10 9.16 1.77
N LEU A 144 -10.63 8.17 1.02
CA LEU A 144 -11.46 7.12 1.59
C LEU A 144 -10.75 5.77 1.63
N SER A 145 -11.08 4.99 2.64
CA SER A 145 -10.68 3.58 2.69
C SER A 145 -11.74 2.73 3.38
N CYS A 146 -12.09 1.60 2.74
CA CYS A 146 -13.01 0.59 3.25
C CYS A 146 -12.25 -0.73 3.32
N LYS A 147 -11.87 -1.16 4.52
CA LYS A 147 -11.00 -2.33 4.68
C LYS A 147 -11.78 -3.54 5.18
N VAL A 148 -11.58 -4.63 4.47
CA VAL A 148 -12.08 -5.97 4.78
C VAL A 148 -10.94 -6.98 4.68
N SER A 149 -11.13 -8.19 5.20
CA SER A 149 -10.10 -9.24 5.26
C SER A 149 -10.19 -10.27 4.12
N SER A 150 -11.29 -10.28 3.37
CA SER A 150 -11.47 -11.17 2.21
C SER A 150 -11.11 -10.45 0.91
N VAL A 151 -10.37 -11.13 0.03
CA VAL A 151 -9.97 -10.64 -1.30
C VAL A 151 -11.18 -10.28 -2.15
N THR A 152 -12.14 -11.20 -2.27
CA THR A 152 -13.35 -11.00 -3.08
C THR A 152 -14.21 -9.85 -2.56
N GLN A 153 -14.42 -9.79 -1.25
CA GLN A 153 -15.17 -8.71 -0.62
C GLN A 153 -14.48 -7.36 -0.78
N LEU A 154 -13.13 -7.31 -0.73
CA LEU A 154 -12.40 -6.07 -0.96
C LEU A 154 -12.61 -5.55 -2.37
N VAL A 155 -12.51 -6.43 -3.37
CA VAL A 155 -12.75 -6.08 -4.77
C VAL A 155 -14.17 -5.55 -4.98
N GLU A 156 -15.18 -6.23 -4.42
CA GLU A 156 -16.57 -5.79 -4.50
C GLU A 156 -16.80 -4.43 -3.85
N VAL A 157 -16.31 -4.23 -2.62
CA VAL A 157 -16.47 -2.97 -1.87
C VAL A 157 -15.84 -1.80 -2.64
N TYR A 158 -14.60 -1.97 -3.13
CA TYR A 158 -13.93 -0.88 -3.83
C TYR A 158 -14.48 -0.64 -5.24
N THR A 159 -14.96 -1.66 -5.93
CA THR A 159 -15.69 -1.49 -7.19
C THR A 159 -17.01 -0.74 -6.98
N LYS A 160 -17.73 -1.02 -5.88
CA LYS A 160 -18.96 -0.29 -5.54
C LYS A 160 -18.68 1.17 -5.16
N ILE A 161 -17.68 1.44 -4.30
CA ILE A 161 -17.40 2.81 -3.84
C ILE A 161 -16.84 3.69 -4.95
N ALA A 162 -16.01 3.14 -5.85
CA ALA A 162 -15.47 3.86 -7.01
C ALA A 162 -16.57 4.35 -7.97
N LYS A 163 -17.70 3.63 -8.06
CA LYS A 163 -18.88 4.06 -8.83
C LYS A 163 -19.67 5.17 -8.12
N LYS A 164 -19.60 5.25 -6.78
CA LYS A 164 -20.41 6.16 -5.97
C LYS A 164 -19.73 7.51 -5.69
N CYS A 165 -18.40 7.63 -5.86
CA CYS A 165 -17.68 8.86 -5.53
C CYS A 165 -16.45 9.09 -6.41
N ARG A 166 -15.85 10.31 -6.27
CA ARG A 166 -14.61 10.73 -6.94
C ARG A 166 -13.49 11.01 -5.95
N TYR A 167 -13.64 10.67 -4.68
CA TYR A 167 -12.57 10.84 -3.70
C TYR A 167 -11.43 9.86 -3.98
N PRO A 168 -10.17 10.26 -3.76
CA PRO A 168 -9.04 9.33 -3.78
C PRO A 168 -9.26 8.13 -2.85
N LEU A 169 -8.92 6.95 -3.34
CA LEU A 169 -9.12 5.69 -2.63
C LEU A 169 -7.79 5.12 -2.14
N HIS A 170 -7.74 4.78 -0.86
CA HIS A 170 -6.60 4.10 -0.25
C HIS A 170 -6.92 2.61 -0.08
N LEU A 171 -6.30 1.78 -0.91
CA LEU A 171 -6.50 0.35 -0.91
C LEU A 171 -5.68 -0.37 0.16
N GLY A 172 -6.19 -1.48 0.64
CA GLY A 172 -5.43 -2.38 1.51
C GLY A 172 -6.30 -3.47 2.10
N LEU A 173 -5.85 -4.70 1.97
CA LEU A 173 -6.42 -5.83 2.71
C LEU A 173 -6.05 -5.67 4.19
N THR A 174 -6.98 -5.93 5.10
CA THR A 174 -6.70 -5.94 6.54
C THR A 174 -6.62 -7.39 7.03
N GLU A 175 -5.81 -7.62 8.07
CA GLU A 175 -5.71 -8.95 8.70
C GLU A 175 -5.37 -10.07 7.70
N ALA A 176 -4.46 -9.77 6.76
CA ALA A 176 -4.07 -10.71 5.71
C ALA A 176 -3.28 -11.92 6.27
N GLY A 177 -2.75 -11.80 7.50
CA GLY A 177 -1.98 -12.86 8.14
C GLY A 177 -0.46 -12.69 7.99
N MET A 178 0.25 -13.77 7.86
CA MET A 178 1.71 -13.88 7.90
C MET A 178 2.23 -14.66 6.70
N GLY A 179 3.47 -14.42 6.30
CA GLY A 179 4.17 -15.20 5.28
C GLY A 179 3.58 -15.06 3.88
N ASP A 180 3.81 -16.08 3.05
CA ASP A 180 3.48 -16.07 1.62
C ASP A 180 1.97 -15.98 1.36
N GLU A 181 1.14 -16.63 2.17
CA GLU A 181 -0.31 -16.59 2.02
C GLU A 181 -0.86 -15.15 2.15
N ALA A 182 -0.35 -14.41 3.13
CA ALA A 182 -0.73 -13.02 3.33
C ALA A 182 -0.24 -12.11 2.18
N ILE A 183 0.95 -12.39 1.65
CA ILE A 183 1.48 -11.69 0.47
C ILE A 183 0.60 -11.97 -0.74
N VAL A 184 0.33 -13.24 -1.04
CA VAL A 184 -0.50 -13.66 -2.18
C VAL A 184 -1.90 -13.03 -2.12
N SER A 185 -2.55 -13.07 -0.97
CA SER A 185 -3.87 -12.46 -0.77
C SER A 185 -3.84 -10.95 -1.00
N SER A 186 -2.82 -10.27 -0.47
CA SER A 186 -2.64 -8.82 -0.66
C SER A 186 -2.38 -8.47 -2.13
N VAL A 187 -1.50 -9.22 -2.79
CA VAL A 187 -1.18 -9.06 -4.22
C VAL A 187 -2.43 -9.26 -5.07
N ALA A 188 -3.18 -10.34 -4.86
CA ALA A 188 -4.40 -10.63 -5.61
C ALA A 188 -5.43 -9.49 -5.48
N ALA A 189 -5.75 -9.09 -4.25
CA ALA A 189 -6.74 -8.05 -4.00
C ALA A 189 -6.35 -6.69 -4.63
N LEU A 190 -5.12 -6.27 -4.41
CA LEU A 190 -4.63 -4.97 -4.89
C LEU A 190 -4.47 -4.95 -6.41
N SER A 191 -3.92 -6.02 -7.01
CA SER A 191 -3.70 -6.07 -8.45
C SER A 191 -4.99 -6.04 -9.26
N ILE A 192 -6.04 -6.74 -8.81
CA ILE A 192 -7.35 -6.71 -9.48
C ILE A 192 -7.91 -5.28 -9.50
N LEU A 193 -7.88 -4.58 -8.37
CA LEU A 193 -8.41 -3.22 -8.27
C LEU A 193 -7.59 -2.21 -9.08
N ILE A 194 -6.27 -2.26 -8.95
CA ILE A 194 -5.36 -1.34 -9.65
C ILE A 194 -5.49 -1.53 -11.18
N ASN A 195 -5.61 -2.77 -11.67
CA ASN A 195 -5.80 -3.05 -13.09
C ASN A 195 -7.15 -2.55 -13.63
N GLN A 196 -8.14 -2.34 -12.76
CA GLN A 196 -9.40 -1.67 -13.08
C GLN A 196 -9.32 -0.13 -12.99
N GLY A 197 -8.15 0.44 -12.72
CA GLY A 197 -7.97 1.87 -12.50
C GLY A 197 -8.50 2.37 -11.15
N ILE A 198 -8.71 1.47 -10.18
CA ILE A 198 -9.22 1.80 -8.86
C ILE A 198 -8.07 1.85 -7.85
N GLY A 199 -7.90 2.99 -7.18
CA GLY A 199 -6.93 3.19 -6.11
C GLY A 199 -5.84 4.19 -6.44
N ASP A 200 -5.56 5.07 -5.48
CA ASP A 200 -4.57 6.15 -5.59
C ASP A 200 -3.37 5.90 -4.67
N THR A 201 -3.58 5.19 -3.59
CA THR A 201 -2.54 4.74 -2.67
C THR A 201 -2.82 3.34 -2.18
N ILE A 202 -1.77 2.57 -1.91
CA ILE A 202 -1.89 1.18 -1.46
C ILE A 202 -1.15 0.94 -0.15
N ARG A 203 -1.60 -0.04 0.61
CA ARG A 203 -0.92 -0.56 1.79
C ARG A 203 -1.07 -2.08 1.86
N VAL A 204 0.03 -2.76 1.98
CA VAL A 204 0.09 -4.17 2.41
C VAL A 204 0.17 -4.20 3.93
N SER A 205 -0.50 -5.14 4.57
CA SER A 205 -0.49 -5.34 6.03
C SER A 205 -0.11 -6.78 6.31
N LEU A 206 1.11 -6.99 6.80
CA LEU A 206 1.62 -8.31 7.16
C LEU A 206 1.86 -8.37 8.66
N THR A 207 1.67 -9.54 9.25
CA THR A 207 2.22 -9.85 10.56
C THR A 207 3.72 -10.03 10.40
N PRO A 208 4.57 -9.22 11.05
CA PRO A 208 6.02 -9.28 10.85
C PRO A 208 6.62 -10.52 11.52
N ASP A 209 7.62 -11.13 10.90
CA ASP A 209 8.36 -12.25 11.47
C ASP A 209 9.17 -11.84 12.72
N LYS A 210 9.62 -10.59 12.76
CA LYS A 210 10.35 -10.00 13.87
C LYS A 210 9.79 -8.62 14.21
N MET A 211 9.78 -8.28 15.50
CA MET A 211 9.39 -6.96 15.97
C MET A 211 10.20 -5.87 15.24
N GLY A 212 9.50 -4.88 14.69
CA GLY A 212 10.12 -3.75 13.97
C GLY A 212 10.37 -3.95 12.47
N ALA A 213 10.26 -5.17 11.94
CA ALA A 213 10.42 -5.43 10.51
C ALA A 213 9.18 -4.99 9.71
N ARG A 214 9.14 -3.71 9.30
CA ARG A 214 8.01 -3.12 8.56
C ARG A 214 8.34 -2.76 7.08
N THR A 215 9.59 -2.99 6.65
CA THR A 215 10.01 -2.67 5.28
C THR A 215 9.45 -3.63 4.24
N GLN A 216 9.25 -4.90 4.60
CA GLN A 216 8.69 -5.94 3.71
C GLN A 216 7.33 -5.52 3.11
N GLU A 217 6.46 -4.87 3.91
CA GLU A 217 5.17 -4.36 3.43
C GLU A 217 5.34 -3.37 2.27
N VAL A 218 6.38 -2.52 2.35
CA VAL A 218 6.71 -1.53 1.31
C VAL A 218 7.29 -2.21 0.08
N ASP A 219 8.15 -3.21 0.26
CA ASP A 219 8.77 -3.94 -0.85
C ASP A 219 7.72 -4.74 -1.63
N VAL A 220 6.77 -5.36 -0.96
CA VAL A 220 5.61 -6.02 -1.61
C VAL A 220 4.78 -4.99 -2.39
N CYS A 221 4.51 -3.80 -1.84
CA CYS A 221 3.82 -2.73 -2.57
C CYS A 221 4.59 -2.30 -3.83
N LYS A 222 5.92 -2.14 -3.74
CA LYS A 222 6.78 -1.81 -4.89
C LYS A 222 6.73 -2.91 -5.95
N ASN A 223 6.79 -4.16 -5.54
CA ASN A 223 6.73 -5.32 -6.44
C ASN A 223 5.37 -5.41 -7.16
N ILE A 224 4.25 -5.12 -6.48
CA ILE A 224 2.92 -5.04 -7.12
C ILE A 224 2.94 -3.99 -8.22
N LEU A 225 3.38 -2.77 -7.92
CA LEU A 225 3.40 -1.67 -8.91
C LEU A 225 4.34 -1.96 -10.08
N ALA A 226 5.50 -2.57 -9.83
CA ALA A 226 6.45 -2.96 -10.86
C ALA A 226 5.91 -4.09 -11.74
N SER A 227 5.27 -5.11 -11.15
CA SER A 227 4.69 -6.24 -11.88
C SER A 227 3.52 -5.81 -12.77
N LEU A 228 2.76 -4.79 -12.37
CA LEU A 228 1.69 -4.19 -13.18
C LEU A 228 2.21 -3.17 -14.22
N GLY A 229 3.51 -2.94 -14.31
CA GLY A 229 4.10 -1.98 -15.24
C GLY A 229 3.83 -0.52 -14.93
N LEU A 230 3.31 -0.20 -13.73
CA LEU A 230 2.93 1.16 -13.35
C LEU A 230 4.11 2.01 -12.89
N LYS A 231 5.06 1.40 -12.18
CA LYS A 231 6.26 2.09 -11.69
C LYS A 231 7.37 1.11 -11.38
N GLN A 232 8.52 1.34 -11.98
CA GLN A 232 9.75 0.61 -11.65
C GLN A 232 10.51 1.32 -10.53
N PHE A 233 11.15 0.54 -9.66
CA PHE A 233 11.94 1.05 -8.54
C PHE A 233 13.41 0.64 -8.63
N LYS A 234 13.69 -0.44 -9.37
CA LYS A 234 15.02 -0.99 -9.69
C LYS A 234 14.95 -1.74 -11.03
N PRO A 235 16.07 -2.01 -11.68
CA PRO A 235 16.14 -2.88 -12.85
C PRO A 235 15.40 -4.21 -12.61
N LYS A 236 14.65 -4.65 -13.62
CA LYS A 236 13.98 -5.93 -13.59
C LYS A 236 14.91 -7.03 -14.09
N VAL A 237 15.11 -8.07 -13.30
CA VAL A 237 15.85 -9.27 -13.71
C VAL A 237 14.86 -10.38 -14.01
N VAL A 238 14.87 -10.88 -15.24
CA VAL A 238 14.08 -12.04 -15.69
C VAL A 238 15.03 -13.22 -15.80
N SER A 239 14.66 -14.36 -15.26
CA SER A 239 15.43 -15.60 -15.40
C SER A 239 14.52 -16.78 -15.67
N CYS A 240 15.04 -17.80 -16.33
CA CYS A 240 14.30 -19.03 -16.56
C CYS A 240 14.19 -19.87 -15.27
N PRO A 241 13.15 -20.74 -15.14
CA PRO A 241 12.99 -21.59 -13.96
C PRO A 241 14.02 -22.73 -13.87
N GLY A 242 14.81 -22.94 -14.93
CA GLY A 242 15.65 -24.14 -15.11
C GLY A 242 14.82 -25.35 -15.56
N CYS A 243 15.41 -26.18 -16.38
CA CYS A 243 14.79 -27.42 -16.86
C CYS A 243 15.89 -28.42 -17.24
N GLY A 244 15.54 -29.60 -17.78
CA GLY A 244 16.51 -30.61 -18.21
C GLY A 244 17.49 -30.18 -19.31
N ARG A 245 17.34 -28.99 -19.89
CA ARG A 245 18.28 -28.38 -20.83
C ARG A 245 19.38 -27.54 -20.16
N THR A 246 19.21 -27.16 -18.91
CA THR A 246 20.25 -26.43 -18.18
C THR A 246 21.36 -27.37 -17.76
N SER A 247 22.61 -27.02 -18.08
CA SER A 247 23.79 -27.85 -17.78
C SER A 247 24.34 -27.62 -16.37
N SER A 248 23.98 -26.51 -15.73
CA SER A 248 24.48 -26.13 -14.40
C SER A 248 23.51 -25.23 -13.65
N ASN A 249 23.74 -25.05 -12.35
CA ASN A 249 23.02 -24.08 -11.51
C ASN A 249 23.58 -22.66 -11.58
N TYR A 250 24.58 -22.43 -12.40
CA TYR A 250 25.31 -21.14 -12.46
C TYR A 250 24.37 -19.97 -12.81
N PHE A 251 23.34 -20.18 -13.63
CA PHE A 251 22.37 -19.13 -13.94
C PHE A 251 21.60 -18.65 -12.70
N ILE A 252 21.41 -19.53 -11.71
CA ILE A 252 20.74 -19.19 -10.43
C ILE A 252 21.68 -18.29 -9.62
N GLU A 253 22.96 -18.65 -9.52
CA GLU A 253 23.97 -17.88 -8.80
C GLU A 253 24.16 -16.50 -9.46
N LEU A 254 24.34 -16.48 -10.77
CA LEU A 254 24.46 -15.25 -11.54
C LEU A 254 23.25 -14.34 -11.39
N THR A 255 22.03 -14.90 -11.39
CA THR A 255 20.79 -14.11 -11.15
C THR A 255 20.77 -13.50 -9.76
N LYS A 256 21.22 -14.22 -8.73
CA LYS A 256 21.34 -13.70 -7.36
C LYS A 256 22.39 -12.60 -7.28
N ASP A 257 23.55 -12.81 -7.87
CA ASP A 257 24.64 -11.84 -7.86
C ASP A 257 24.25 -10.53 -8.56
N ILE A 258 23.58 -10.63 -9.71
CA ILE A 258 23.05 -9.46 -10.43
C ILE A 258 22.03 -8.71 -9.56
N ASN A 259 21.08 -9.42 -8.94
CA ASN A 259 20.10 -8.78 -8.04
C ASN A 259 20.78 -8.07 -6.86
N ASN A 260 21.73 -8.74 -6.20
CA ASN A 260 22.49 -8.16 -5.10
C ASN A 260 23.30 -6.93 -5.55
N HIS A 261 23.91 -7.01 -6.72
CA HIS A 261 24.65 -5.89 -7.30
C HIS A 261 23.76 -4.69 -7.59
N ILE A 262 22.57 -4.91 -8.15
CA ILE A 262 21.55 -3.89 -8.36
C ILE A 262 21.18 -3.24 -7.03
N GLU A 263 20.83 -4.04 -6.02
CA GLU A 263 20.38 -3.53 -4.72
C GLU A 263 21.43 -2.68 -4.03
N ASN A 264 22.67 -3.13 -4.04
CA ASN A 264 23.79 -2.43 -3.42
C ASN A 264 24.15 -1.10 -4.12
N ASN A 265 23.91 -1.00 -5.42
CA ASN A 265 24.30 0.17 -6.21
C ASN A 265 23.15 1.12 -6.57
N MET A 266 21.90 0.75 -6.31
CA MET A 266 20.71 1.45 -6.81
C MET A 266 20.66 2.92 -6.39
N ILE A 267 21.06 3.25 -5.16
CA ILE A 267 21.08 4.63 -4.64
C ILE A 267 22.08 5.47 -5.45
N THR A 268 23.28 4.94 -5.65
CA THR A 268 24.34 5.61 -6.42
C THR A 268 23.97 5.73 -7.89
N TRP A 269 23.37 4.69 -8.47
CA TRP A 269 22.98 4.71 -9.88
C TRP A 269 21.86 5.72 -10.16
N LYS A 270 20.86 5.82 -9.30
CA LYS A 270 19.79 6.83 -9.44
C LYS A 270 20.31 8.26 -9.40
N SER A 271 21.41 8.53 -8.67
CA SER A 271 22.01 9.85 -8.66
C SER A 271 22.81 10.17 -9.91
N LYS A 272 23.31 9.16 -10.63
CA LYS A 272 24.17 9.29 -11.81
C LYS A 272 23.46 9.09 -13.13
N TYR A 273 22.49 8.18 -13.19
CA TYR A 273 21.86 7.74 -14.43
C TYR A 273 20.36 7.92 -14.37
N LYS A 274 19.82 8.61 -15.36
CA LYS A 274 18.36 8.79 -15.50
C LYS A 274 17.71 7.48 -15.97
N ASN A 275 16.59 7.13 -15.37
CA ASN A 275 15.77 5.97 -15.75
C ASN A 275 16.48 4.60 -15.60
N VAL A 276 17.52 4.52 -14.79
CA VAL A 276 18.24 3.26 -14.54
C VAL A 276 17.31 2.16 -13.99
N GLU A 277 16.28 2.53 -13.28
CA GLU A 277 15.24 1.63 -12.76
C GLU A 277 14.41 0.93 -13.85
N ASN A 278 14.40 1.45 -15.08
CA ASN A 278 13.61 0.91 -16.19
C ASN A 278 14.37 -0.13 -17.02
N ILE A 279 15.62 -0.43 -16.66
CA ILE A 279 16.43 -1.45 -17.34
C ILE A 279 15.83 -2.84 -17.07
N ASN A 280 15.75 -3.64 -18.14
CA ASN A 280 15.40 -5.05 -18.08
C ASN A 280 16.64 -5.90 -18.38
N ILE A 281 16.90 -6.88 -17.53
CA ILE A 281 18.03 -7.81 -17.66
C ILE A 281 17.46 -9.22 -17.78
N ALA A 282 17.92 -10.00 -18.76
CA ALA A 282 17.54 -11.40 -18.94
C ALA A 282 18.74 -12.31 -18.62
N VAL A 283 18.54 -13.32 -17.76
CA VAL A 283 19.54 -14.35 -17.43
C VAL A 283 18.96 -15.71 -17.73
N MET A 284 19.40 -16.32 -18.82
CA MET A 284 18.85 -17.57 -19.33
C MET A 284 19.85 -18.72 -19.21
N GLY A 285 19.38 -19.88 -18.79
CA GLY A 285 20.20 -21.06 -18.55
C GLY A 285 20.45 -21.94 -19.79
N CYS A 286 19.93 -21.58 -20.99
CA CYS A 286 20.22 -22.27 -22.27
C CYS A 286 19.87 -21.36 -23.45
N ILE A 287 20.35 -21.70 -24.66
CA ILE A 287 20.13 -20.92 -25.88
C ILE A 287 18.71 -21.09 -26.46
N VAL A 288 17.90 -22.04 -25.98
CA VAL A 288 16.56 -22.28 -26.55
C VAL A 288 15.64 -21.06 -26.39
N ASN A 289 15.57 -20.52 -25.17
CA ASN A 289 14.79 -19.31 -24.90
C ASN A 289 15.68 -18.05 -24.75
N GLY A 290 16.99 -18.25 -24.57
CA GLY A 290 17.94 -17.20 -24.32
C GLY A 290 17.92 -16.06 -25.32
N PRO A 291 18.06 -16.32 -26.63
CA PRO A 291 18.04 -15.25 -27.65
C PRO A 291 16.71 -14.54 -27.76
N GLY A 292 15.59 -15.27 -27.54
CA GLY A 292 14.24 -14.68 -27.58
C GLY A 292 14.01 -13.71 -26.44
N GLU A 293 14.25 -14.12 -25.23
CA GLU A 293 14.08 -13.28 -24.04
C GLU A 293 15.09 -12.12 -24.02
N SER A 294 16.31 -12.35 -24.49
CA SER A 294 17.35 -11.31 -24.56
C SER A 294 17.00 -10.18 -25.53
N LYS A 295 16.22 -10.45 -26.60
CA LYS A 295 15.75 -9.41 -27.53
C LYS A 295 14.76 -8.42 -26.89
N HIS A 296 14.08 -8.83 -25.84
CA HIS A 296 13.13 -7.99 -25.10
C HIS A 296 13.75 -7.33 -23.87
N ALA A 297 15.02 -7.62 -23.59
CA ALA A 297 15.79 -7.03 -22.49
C ALA A 297 16.78 -5.97 -23.01
N ASN A 298 17.21 -5.07 -22.12
CA ASN A 298 18.30 -4.14 -22.44
C ASN A 298 19.65 -4.84 -22.38
N ILE A 299 19.78 -5.85 -21.50
CA ILE A 299 20.96 -6.71 -21.38
C ILE A 299 20.48 -8.13 -21.25
N GLY A 300 20.93 -9.02 -22.11
CA GLY A 300 20.59 -10.44 -22.04
C GLY A 300 21.84 -11.31 -21.97
N ILE A 301 21.82 -12.32 -21.11
CA ILE A 301 22.87 -13.33 -20.98
C ILE A 301 22.22 -14.68 -21.19
N SER A 302 22.74 -15.44 -22.16
CA SER A 302 22.31 -16.80 -22.44
C SER A 302 23.45 -17.77 -22.12
N LEU A 303 23.32 -18.55 -21.07
CA LEU A 303 24.29 -19.58 -20.71
C LEU A 303 24.15 -20.80 -21.62
N PRO A 304 25.21 -21.59 -21.83
CA PRO A 304 25.12 -22.81 -22.60
C PRO A 304 24.36 -23.90 -21.83
N GLY A 305 23.42 -24.53 -22.52
CA GLY A 305 22.72 -25.71 -22.02
C GLY A 305 23.43 -27.03 -22.34
N THR A 306 22.78 -28.15 -22.03
CA THR A 306 23.29 -29.50 -22.30
C THR A 306 23.46 -29.70 -23.84
N ASN A 307 24.65 -30.15 -24.26
CA ASN A 307 25.03 -30.33 -25.65
C ASN A 307 25.10 -29.05 -26.50
N GLU A 308 25.15 -27.87 -25.89
CA GLU A 308 25.35 -26.61 -26.57
C GLU A 308 26.84 -26.19 -26.57
N SER A 309 27.23 -25.31 -27.48
CA SER A 309 28.57 -24.73 -27.47
C SER A 309 28.87 -24.04 -26.14
N PRO A 310 30.05 -24.19 -25.55
CA PRO A 310 30.39 -23.61 -24.23
C PRO A 310 30.56 -22.08 -24.26
N SER A 311 29.84 -21.37 -25.08
CA SER A 311 29.82 -19.91 -25.16
C SER A 311 28.58 -19.34 -24.49
N ALA A 312 28.74 -18.25 -23.76
CA ALA A 312 27.63 -17.50 -23.12
C ALA A 312 27.48 -16.15 -23.81
N PRO A 313 26.70 -16.06 -24.90
CA PRO A 313 26.51 -14.79 -25.59
C PRO A 313 25.81 -13.77 -24.69
N VAL A 314 26.33 -12.54 -24.74
CA VAL A 314 25.72 -11.36 -24.09
C VAL A 314 25.13 -10.48 -25.17
N TYR A 315 23.89 -10.12 -25.01
CA TYR A 315 23.11 -9.25 -25.89
C TYR A 315 22.94 -7.87 -25.22
N VAL A 316 23.16 -6.78 -25.97
CA VAL A 316 23.02 -5.39 -25.50
C VAL A 316 22.21 -4.59 -26.51
#